data_821b8b1452e94252eb9d18e2a2bfb96d
#
_entry.id   821b8b1452e94252eb9d18e2a2bfb96d
#
_cell.length_a   1.000
_cell.length_b   1.000
_cell.length_c   1.000
_cell.angle_alpha   90.00
_cell.angle_beta   90.00
_cell.angle_gamma   90.00
#
_symmetry.space_group_name_H-M   'P 1'
#
loop_
_entity.id
_entity.type
_entity.pdbx_description
1 polymer ?
#
loop_
_entity_poly.entity_id
_entity_poly.type
_entity_poly.pdbx_seq_one_letter_code
_entity_poly.pdbx_strand_id
1 'polypeptide(L)'
;SFVDEGGLFTQEVRMQCRARLGRKVFCIKGMPGSDKPYTAPPKKQKIIIKQTAVGTCWQYQIGVDSGKEVIMDNLRVQTPGAKYCHFPKRDDYGSGYFTGLLSEVKVYDPNKKQPWQWKKIPGHERNEALDCRNYALAAFKALPKNLDEIDRRLKEAGGERAPAPVATPVMPPPAAKQRPKRRRRKKYYDDW
;
A
#
# COMPACT_ATOMS: atom_id res chain seq x y z
N SER A 1 3.70 -9.90 3.85
CA SER A 1 2.86 -8.71 3.55
C SER A 1 3.22 -7.56 4.46
N PHE A 2 3.08 -6.34 3.95
CA PHE A 2 3.22 -5.09 4.69
C PHE A 2 1.86 -4.43 4.85
N VAL A 3 1.58 -3.89 6.05
CA VAL A 3 0.33 -3.18 6.37
C VAL A 3 0.71 -1.84 6.98
N ASP A 4 0.24 -0.75 6.38
CA ASP A 4 0.54 0.60 6.87
C ASP A 4 -0.18 0.87 8.21
N GLU A 5 0.57 1.38 9.19
CA GLU A 5 0.05 1.79 10.49
C GLU A 5 -0.16 3.31 10.60
N GLY A 6 0.12 4.04 9.51
CA GLY A 6 -0.01 5.49 9.43
C GLY A 6 -1.47 5.92 9.35
N GLY A 7 -2.15 6.04 10.49
CA GLY A 7 -3.55 6.45 10.48
C GLY A 7 -4.18 6.38 11.87
N LEU A 8 -5.50 6.42 11.90
CA LEU A 8 -6.29 6.44 13.14
C LEU A 8 -6.22 5.12 13.93
N PHE A 9 -5.98 3.99 13.24
CA PHE A 9 -6.06 2.64 13.81
C PHE A 9 -4.68 1.99 14.03
N THR A 10 -3.67 2.78 14.37
CA THR A 10 -2.28 2.31 14.56
C THR A 10 -2.19 1.10 15.50
N GLN A 11 -2.88 1.11 16.63
CA GLN A 11 -2.77 0.05 17.64
C GLN A 11 -3.46 -1.25 17.16
N GLU A 12 -4.59 -1.13 16.50
CA GLU A 12 -5.32 -2.24 15.88
C GLU A 12 -4.46 -2.90 14.78
N VAL A 13 -3.82 -2.11 13.91
CA VAL A 13 -2.90 -2.63 12.90
C VAL A 13 -1.74 -3.38 13.56
N ARG A 14 -1.14 -2.82 14.61
CA ARG A 14 -0.07 -3.49 15.36
C ARG A 14 -0.51 -4.81 15.98
N MET A 15 -1.69 -4.88 16.57
CA MET A 15 -2.26 -6.11 17.11
C MET A 15 -2.48 -7.16 16.02
N GLN A 16 -3.07 -6.77 14.90
CA GLN A 16 -3.33 -7.65 13.77
C GLN A 16 -2.04 -8.20 13.15
N CYS A 17 -1.02 -7.35 13.00
CA CYS A 17 0.29 -7.78 12.51
C CYS A 17 0.97 -8.73 13.49
N ARG A 18 0.93 -8.45 14.79
CA ARG A 18 1.45 -9.35 15.83
C ARG A 18 0.80 -10.73 15.76
N ALA A 19 -0.52 -10.80 15.69
CA ALA A 19 -1.28 -12.05 15.60
C ALA A 19 -0.94 -12.87 14.34
N ARG A 20 -0.46 -12.20 13.27
CA ARG A 20 -0.13 -12.81 11.98
C ARG A 20 1.35 -12.88 11.68
N LEU A 21 2.21 -12.72 12.69
CA LEU A 21 3.66 -12.73 12.53
C LEU A 21 4.17 -14.01 11.88
N GLY A 22 3.63 -15.17 12.26
CA GLY A 22 3.96 -16.46 11.65
C GLY A 22 3.64 -16.53 10.15
N ARG A 23 2.71 -15.70 9.66
CA ARG A 23 2.35 -15.55 8.24
C ARG A 23 3.17 -14.43 7.55
N LYS A 24 4.22 -13.93 8.19
CA LYS A 24 5.09 -12.84 7.69
C LYS A 24 4.28 -11.57 7.34
N VAL A 25 3.34 -11.20 8.21
CA VAL A 25 2.60 -9.92 8.13
C VAL A 25 3.25 -8.95 9.12
N PHE A 26 3.73 -7.84 8.62
CA PHE A 26 4.44 -6.81 9.40
C PHE A 26 3.76 -5.45 9.25
N CYS A 27 3.76 -4.65 10.30
CA CYS A 27 3.39 -3.25 10.16
C CYS A 27 4.55 -2.44 9.58
N ILE A 28 4.18 -1.41 8.83
CA ILE A 28 5.13 -0.45 8.27
C ILE A 28 4.74 0.97 8.66
N LYS A 29 5.73 1.84 8.65
CA LYS A 29 5.54 3.29 8.76
C LYS A 29 6.32 3.98 7.66
N GLY A 30 5.61 4.75 6.82
CA GLY A 30 6.20 5.64 5.84
C GLY A 30 6.96 6.78 6.52
N MET A 31 8.19 7.00 6.10
CA MET A 31 9.07 8.08 6.57
C MET A 31 9.38 8.99 5.39
N PRO A 32 8.87 10.22 5.38
CA PRO A 32 9.20 11.19 4.33
C PRO A 32 10.64 11.66 4.47
N GLY A 33 11.21 12.12 3.39
CA GLY A 33 12.55 12.67 3.31
C GLY A 33 13.49 11.83 2.44
N SER A 34 14.24 12.52 1.58
CA SER A 34 15.19 11.91 0.64
C SER A 34 16.42 11.30 1.32
N ASP A 35 16.66 11.64 2.60
CA ASP A 35 17.75 11.12 3.44
C ASP A 35 17.44 9.75 4.07
N LYS A 36 16.21 9.26 3.91
CA LYS A 36 15.80 8.00 4.52
C LYS A 36 16.11 6.81 3.61
N PRO A 37 16.74 5.74 4.16
CA PRO A 37 16.95 4.52 3.39
C PRO A 37 15.59 3.94 2.98
N TYR A 38 15.52 3.36 1.78
CA TYR A 38 14.26 2.81 1.28
C TYR A 38 13.65 1.76 2.22
N THR A 39 14.47 0.84 2.74
CA THR A 39 14.08 -0.11 3.78
C THR A 39 15.15 -0.15 4.87
N ALA A 40 14.72 -0.17 6.11
CA ALA A 40 15.59 -0.35 7.27
C ALA A 40 15.22 -1.66 8.00
N PRO A 41 16.14 -2.24 8.79
CA PRO A 41 15.83 -3.38 9.66
C PRO A 41 14.61 -3.09 10.54
N PRO A 42 13.74 -4.09 10.78
CA PRO A 42 12.55 -3.87 11.58
C PRO A 42 12.89 -3.56 13.04
N LYS A 43 12.07 -2.72 13.66
CA LYS A 43 12.17 -2.36 15.08
C LYS A 43 10.95 -2.85 15.83
N LYS A 44 11.15 -3.24 17.10
CA LYS A 44 10.03 -3.56 17.99
C LYS A 44 9.30 -2.27 18.39
N GLN A 45 8.00 -2.24 18.18
CA GLN A 45 7.11 -1.15 18.58
C GLN A 45 6.14 -1.65 19.65
N LYS A 46 5.88 -0.81 20.65
CA LYS A 46 4.91 -1.12 21.71
C LYS A 46 3.49 -1.04 21.15
N ILE A 47 2.64 -1.96 21.60
CA ILE A 47 1.19 -1.92 21.40
C ILE A 47 0.60 -1.35 22.68
N ILE A 48 -0.12 -0.23 22.59
CA ILE A 48 -0.66 0.50 23.73
C ILE A 48 -2.19 0.51 23.64
N ILE A 49 -2.85 0.01 24.69
CA ILE A 49 -4.31 0.05 24.83
C ILE A 49 -4.61 0.70 26.17
N LYS A 50 -5.48 1.72 26.15
CA LYS A 50 -5.84 2.48 27.37
C LYS A 50 -4.61 2.85 28.22
N GLN A 51 -3.58 3.41 27.55
CA GLN A 51 -2.31 3.84 28.15
C GLN A 51 -1.41 2.71 28.70
N THR A 52 -1.81 1.45 28.55
CA THR A 52 -1.04 0.30 29.02
C THR A 52 -0.39 -0.43 27.84
N ALA A 53 0.89 -0.78 27.98
CA ALA A 53 1.59 -1.58 27.00
C ALA A 53 1.17 -3.05 27.11
N VAL A 54 0.47 -3.56 26.09
CA VAL A 54 -0.05 -4.94 26.06
C VAL A 54 0.82 -5.90 25.25
N GLY A 55 1.90 -5.40 24.66
CA GLY A 55 2.85 -6.21 23.91
C GLY A 55 3.67 -5.41 22.91
N THR A 56 4.29 -6.12 21.98
CA THR A 56 5.11 -5.51 20.91
C THR A 56 4.81 -6.15 19.56
N CYS A 57 5.03 -5.39 18.49
CA CYS A 57 5.06 -5.88 17.11
C CYS A 57 6.36 -5.47 16.41
N TRP A 58 6.67 -6.11 15.29
CA TRP A 58 7.75 -5.68 14.41
C TRP A 58 7.25 -4.68 13.38
N GLN A 59 7.92 -3.54 13.29
CA GLN A 59 7.63 -2.46 12.35
C GLN A 59 8.82 -2.21 11.44
N TYR A 60 8.58 -2.17 10.13
CA TYR A 60 9.54 -1.66 9.16
C TYR A 60 9.34 -0.16 8.94
N GLN A 61 10.43 0.60 8.90
CA GLN A 61 10.43 1.98 8.45
C GLN A 61 10.77 2.01 6.96
N ILE A 62 9.96 2.69 6.18
CA ILE A 62 10.07 2.76 4.72
C ILE A 62 10.35 4.19 4.32
N GLY A 63 11.48 4.45 3.67
CA GLY A 63 11.78 5.73 3.04
C GLY A 63 10.90 5.93 1.82
N VAL A 64 9.74 6.56 1.99
CA VAL A 64 8.72 6.64 0.94
C VAL A 64 9.20 7.44 -0.26
N ASP A 65 9.98 8.49 -0.04
CA ASP A 65 10.51 9.34 -1.12
C ASP A 65 11.52 8.58 -1.98
N SER A 66 12.45 7.84 -1.35
CA SER A 66 13.41 6.98 -2.05
C SER A 66 12.71 5.88 -2.84
N GLY A 67 11.63 5.33 -2.30
CA GLY A 67 10.84 4.31 -3.00
C GLY A 67 10.09 4.85 -4.21
N LYS A 68 9.50 6.06 -4.09
CA LYS A 68 8.85 6.75 -5.21
C LYS A 68 9.83 7.04 -6.34
N GLU A 69 11.06 7.46 -6.02
CA GLU A 69 12.14 7.64 -7.01
C GLU A 69 12.41 6.36 -7.79
N VAL A 70 12.63 5.26 -7.08
CA VAL A 70 12.88 3.94 -7.72
C VAL A 70 11.72 3.54 -8.64
N ILE A 71 10.48 3.77 -8.23
CA ILE A 71 9.31 3.45 -9.04
C ILE A 71 9.27 4.31 -10.29
N MET A 72 9.44 5.62 -10.17
CA MET A 72 9.39 6.53 -11.32
C MET A 72 10.52 6.26 -12.30
N ASP A 73 11.73 5.93 -11.82
CA ASP A 73 12.84 5.53 -12.70
C ASP A 73 12.55 4.21 -13.42
N ASN A 74 11.96 3.24 -12.75
CA ASN A 74 11.58 1.98 -13.37
C ASN A 74 10.48 2.17 -14.43
N LEU A 75 9.54 3.09 -14.21
CA LEU A 75 8.47 3.40 -15.18
C LEU A 75 9.00 4.07 -16.47
N ARG A 76 10.19 4.68 -16.43
CA ARG A 76 10.84 5.26 -17.62
C ARG A 76 11.50 4.22 -18.51
N VAL A 77 11.73 3.00 -18.02
CA VAL A 77 12.36 1.93 -18.81
C VAL A 77 11.38 1.44 -19.87
N GLN A 78 11.74 1.59 -21.13
CA GLN A 78 10.86 1.25 -22.27
C GLN A 78 11.12 -0.16 -22.83
N THR A 79 12.33 -0.68 -22.65
CA THR A 79 12.71 -1.99 -23.17
C THR A 79 12.52 -3.07 -22.12
N PRO A 80 11.82 -4.18 -22.42
CA PRO A 80 11.70 -5.31 -21.50
C PRO A 80 13.05 -5.82 -21.03
N GLY A 81 13.16 -6.06 -19.71
CA GLY A 81 14.41 -6.47 -19.08
C GLY A 81 14.45 -6.04 -17.61
N ALA A 82 15.66 -5.84 -17.08
CA ALA A 82 15.85 -5.40 -15.72
C ALA A 82 15.16 -4.04 -15.47
N LYS A 83 14.45 -3.94 -14.35
CA LYS A 83 13.67 -2.75 -13.94
C LYS A 83 12.45 -2.40 -14.78
N TYR A 84 12.19 -3.09 -15.89
CA TYR A 84 10.99 -2.86 -16.67
C TYR A 84 9.72 -3.18 -15.89
N CYS A 85 8.73 -2.28 -15.93
CA CYS A 85 7.47 -2.45 -15.20
C CYS A 85 6.45 -3.19 -16.05
N HIS A 86 6.13 -4.43 -15.66
CA HIS A 86 5.04 -5.19 -16.24
C HIS A 86 3.73 -4.90 -15.50
N PHE A 87 2.66 -4.74 -16.27
CA PHE A 87 1.30 -4.59 -15.74
C PHE A 87 0.39 -5.66 -16.34
N PRO A 88 -0.44 -6.35 -15.56
CA PRO A 88 -1.38 -7.31 -16.10
C PRO A 88 -2.49 -6.60 -16.90
N LYS A 89 -2.97 -7.27 -17.95
CA LYS A 89 -4.14 -6.80 -18.71
C LYS A 89 -5.41 -7.21 -17.96
N ARG A 90 -5.85 -6.34 -17.04
CA ARG A 90 -7.03 -6.54 -16.20
C ARG A 90 -7.71 -5.18 -15.98
N ASP A 91 -9.01 -5.20 -15.72
CA ASP A 91 -9.83 -3.99 -15.60
C ASP A 91 -9.40 -3.09 -14.42
N ASP A 92 -8.87 -3.68 -13.34
CA ASP A 92 -8.35 -2.95 -12.19
C ASP A 92 -7.03 -2.19 -12.48
N TYR A 93 -6.38 -2.43 -13.64
CA TYR A 93 -5.23 -1.68 -14.15
C TYR A 93 -5.63 -0.72 -15.27
N GLY A 94 -6.79 -0.09 -15.14
CA GLY A 94 -7.30 0.92 -16.08
C GLY A 94 -6.72 2.33 -15.83
N SER A 95 -7.32 3.32 -16.49
CA SER A 95 -6.89 4.74 -16.41
C SER A 95 -6.84 5.26 -14.97
N GLY A 96 -7.81 4.91 -14.13
CA GLY A 96 -7.85 5.32 -12.72
C GLY A 96 -6.65 4.82 -11.90
N TYR A 97 -6.18 3.60 -12.14
CA TYR A 97 -4.97 3.07 -11.53
C TYR A 97 -3.74 3.88 -11.94
N PHE A 98 -3.56 4.13 -13.24
CA PHE A 98 -2.40 4.88 -13.74
C PHE A 98 -2.43 6.35 -13.34
N THR A 99 -3.61 6.97 -13.28
CA THR A 99 -3.78 8.32 -12.72
C THR A 99 -3.30 8.38 -11.27
N GLY A 100 -3.69 7.39 -10.45
CA GLY A 100 -3.22 7.28 -9.07
C GLY A 100 -1.74 6.94 -8.93
N LEU A 101 -1.19 6.14 -9.84
CA LEU A 101 0.25 5.79 -9.87
C LEU A 101 1.12 7.00 -10.21
N LEU A 102 0.65 7.91 -11.06
CA LEU A 102 1.36 9.10 -11.53
C LEU A 102 0.86 10.38 -10.84
N SER A 103 0.22 10.26 -9.69
CA SER A 103 -0.46 11.36 -9.00
C SER A 103 0.46 12.35 -8.29
N GLU A 104 1.74 12.03 -8.17
CA GLU A 104 2.71 12.88 -7.47
C GLU A 104 3.93 13.19 -8.34
N VAL A 105 4.51 14.35 -8.11
CA VAL A 105 5.72 14.83 -8.78
C VAL A 105 6.73 15.33 -7.74
N LYS A 106 8.01 15.08 -8.01
CA LYS A 106 9.11 15.60 -7.20
C LYS A 106 9.38 17.05 -7.59
N VAL A 107 9.27 17.94 -6.62
CA VAL A 107 9.51 19.39 -6.79
C VAL A 107 10.65 19.86 -5.93
N TYR A 108 11.35 20.89 -6.42
CA TYR A 108 12.43 21.54 -5.69
C TYR A 108 11.94 22.85 -5.06
N ASP A 109 12.15 23.01 -3.76
CA ASP A 109 11.83 24.23 -3.02
C ASP A 109 13.07 24.60 -2.15
N PRO A 110 13.88 25.59 -2.57
CA PRO A 110 15.11 25.95 -1.87
C PRO A 110 14.88 26.51 -0.47
N ASN A 111 13.66 26.97 -0.17
CA ASN A 111 13.32 27.55 1.14
C ASN A 111 12.99 26.50 2.20
N LYS A 112 12.97 25.22 1.83
CA LYS A 112 12.68 24.13 2.75
C LYS A 112 13.95 23.47 3.27
N LYS A 113 13.93 23.03 4.53
CA LYS A 113 15.02 22.25 5.13
C LYS A 113 15.36 20.99 4.30
N GLN A 114 14.34 20.37 3.69
CA GLN A 114 14.48 19.35 2.69
C GLN A 114 13.97 19.93 1.37
N PRO A 115 14.86 20.34 0.47
CA PRO A 115 14.48 21.10 -0.72
C PRO A 115 13.72 20.23 -1.75
N TRP A 116 13.98 18.94 -1.80
CA TRP A 116 13.25 18.02 -2.65
C TRP A 116 12.06 17.40 -1.92
N GLN A 117 10.87 17.57 -2.45
CA GLN A 117 9.62 17.09 -1.87
C GLN A 117 8.73 16.47 -2.94
N TRP A 118 8.00 15.40 -2.57
CA TRP A 118 6.91 14.87 -3.37
C TRP A 118 5.64 15.65 -3.10
N LYS A 119 4.99 16.14 -4.16
CA LYS A 119 3.71 16.86 -4.07
C LYS A 119 2.71 16.25 -5.01
N LYS A 120 1.45 16.20 -4.57
CA LYS A 120 0.34 15.78 -5.44
C LYS A 120 0.18 16.77 -6.60
N ILE A 121 -0.07 16.23 -7.78
CA ILE A 121 -0.41 17.02 -8.97
C ILE A 121 -1.84 17.55 -8.78
N PRO A 122 -2.12 18.84 -9.03
CA PRO A 122 -3.47 19.38 -8.94
C PRO A 122 -4.47 18.55 -9.78
N GLY A 123 -5.63 18.25 -9.22
CA GLY A 123 -6.64 17.39 -9.84
C GLY A 123 -6.43 15.88 -9.65
N HIS A 124 -5.30 15.45 -9.06
CA HIS A 124 -5.04 14.05 -8.71
C HIS A 124 -5.26 13.84 -7.20
N GLU A 125 -6.47 13.54 -6.80
CA GLU A 125 -6.80 13.41 -5.37
C GLU A 125 -6.27 12.13 -4.74
N ARG A 126 -6.20 11.04 -5.52
CA ARG A 126 -5.90 9.69 -5.06
C ARG A 126 -4.48 9.26 -5.45
N ASN A 127 -3.70 8.81 -4.47
CA ASN A 127 -2.32 8.31 -4.67
C ASN A 127 -2.14 6.87 -4.16
N GLU A 128 -3.22 6.19 -3.82
CA GLU A 128 -3.16 4.85 -3.22
C GLU A 128 -2.43 3.83 -4.11
N ALA A 129 -2.55 3.96 -5.44
CA ALA A 129 -1.85 3.08 -6.38
C ALA A 129 -0.31 3.23 -6.26
N LEU A 130 0.18 4.47 -6.12
CA LEU A 130 1.60 4.75 -5.92
C LEU A 130 2.08 4.23 -4.57
N ASP A 131 1.34 4.48 -3.50
CA ASP A 131 1.71 4.06 -2.16
C ASP A 131 1.68 2.52 -2.02
N CYS A 132 0.66 1.85 -2.53
CA CYS A 132 0.59 0.39 -2.54
C CYS A 132 1.74 -0.24 -3.32
N ARG A 133 2.09 0.31 -4.49
CA ARG A 133 3.23 -0.18 -5.27
C ARG A 133 4.55 0.05 -4.55
N ASN A 134 4.71 1.19 -3.89
CA ASN A 134 5.87 1.52 -3.08
C ASN A 134 6.05 0.53 -1.93
N TYR A 135 4.99 0.26 -1.19
CA TYR A 135 5.04 -0.68 -0.07
C TYR A 135 5.21 -2.14 -0.51
N ALA A 136 4.64 -2.52 -1.65
CA ALA A 136 4.87 -3.85 -2.24
C ALA A 136 6.34 -4.05 -2.64
N LEU A 137 6.96 -3.06 -3.27
CA LEU A 137 8.38 -3.10 -3.62
C LEU A 137 9.27 -3.11 -2.37
N ALA A 138 8.93 -2.32 -1.35
CA ALA A 138 9.61 -2.32 -0.06
C ALA A 138 9.53 -3.70 0.62
N ALA A 139 8.36 -4.34 0.60
CA ALA A 139 8.19 -5.70 1.14
C ALA A 139 9.07 -6.71 0.41
N PHE A 140 9.13 -6.62 -0.91
CA PHE A 140 10.00 -7.46 -1.73
C PHE A 140 11.48 -7.25 -1.38
N LYS A 141 11.92 -6.01 -1.18
CA LYS A 141 13.32 -5.69 -0.82
C LYS A 141 13.68 -6.09 0.61
N ALA A 142 12.75 -5.94 1.55
CA ALA A 142 12.99 -6.21 2.97
C ALA A 142 13.05 -7.70 3.32
N LEU A 143 12.42 -8.56 2.52
CA LEU A 143 12.43 -10.00 2.79
C LEU A 143 13.75 -10.62 2.35
N PRO A 144 14.40 -11.43 3.22
CA PRO A 144 15.52 -12.25 2.82
C PRO A 144 15.02 -13.23 1.77
N LYS A 145 15.65 -13.25 0.61
CA LYS A 145 15.30 -14.11 -0.50
C LYS A 145 16.54 -14.58 -1.23
N ASN A 146 16.57 -15.87 -1.49
CA ASN A 146 17.49 -16.47 -2.44
C ASN A 146 16.71 -16.65 -3.75
N LEU A 147 16.95 -15.76 -4.72
CA LEU A 147 16.23 -15.78 -5.99
C LEU A 147 16.57 -17.01 -6.83
N ASP A 148 17.79 -17.50 -6.75
CA ASP A 148 18.23 -18.71 -7.47
C ASP A 148 17.50 -19.95 -6.95
N GLU A 149 17.34 -20.04 -5.63
CA GLU A 149 16.57 -21.12 -5.00
C GLU A 149 15.08 -21.04 -5.34
N ILE A 150 14.53 -19.83 -5.42
CA ILE A 150 13.14 -19.64 -5.85
C ILE A 150 12.97 -20.05 -7.31
N ASP A 151 13.89 -19.65 -8.19
CA ASP A 151 13.88 -20.01 -9.61
C ASP A 151 13.99 -21.53 -9.79
N ARG A 152 14.91 -22.17 -9.06
CA ARG A 152 15.06 -23.64 -9.06
C ARG A 152 13.76 -24.33 -8.68
N ARG A 153 13.14 -23.92 -7.56
CA ARG A 153 11.84 -24.48 -7.11
C ARG A 153 10.72 -24.26 -8.11
N LEU A 154 10.66 -23.10 -8.74
CA LEU A 154 9.67 -22.80 -9.76
C LEU A 154 9.86 -23.66 -11.01
N LYS A 155 11.10 -23.93 -11.42
CA LYS A 155 11.42 -24.83 -12.54
C LYS A 155 11.06 -26.28 -12.20
N GLU A 156 11.37 -26.73 -10.98
CA GLU A 156 11.03 -28.07 -10.49
C GLU A 156 9.50 -28.26 -10.36
N ALA A 157 8.77 -27.22 -9.89
CA ALA A 157 7.32 -27.25 -9.77
C ALA A 157 6.59 -26.98 -11.11
N GLY A 158 7.30 -26.46 -12.10
CA GLY A 158 6.74 -25.96 -13.36
C GLY A 158 6.41 -27.04 -14.39
N GLY A 159 6.40 -28.33 -14.02
CA GLY A 159 5.95 -29.40 -14.89
C GLY A 159 4.46 -29.31 -15.25
N GLU A 160 3.62 -28.73 -14.42
CA GLU A 160 2.19 -28.53 -14.69
C GLU A 160 1.67 -27.22 -14.07
N ARG A 161 1.65 -26.17 -14.84
CA ARG A 161 0.88 -25.00 -14.49
C ARG A 161 -0.58 -25.36 -14.71
N ALA A 162 -1.28 -25.76 -13.65
CA ALA A 162 -2.74 -25.87 -13.71
C ALA A 162 -3.30 -24.57 -14.29
N PRO A 163 -4.23 -24.60 -15.26
CA PRO A 163 -4.84 -23.39 -15.78
C PRO A 163 -5.40 -22.60 -14.60
N ALA A 164 -5.07 -21.31 -14.56
CA ALA A 164 -5.60 -20.42 -13.54
C ALA A 164 -7.13 -20.63 -13.47
N PRO A 165 -7.72 -20.79 -12.27
CA PRO A 165 -9.15 -20.95 -12.15
C PRO A 165 -9.81 -19.78 -12.90
N VAL A 166 -10.60 -20.11 -13.92
CA VAL A 166 -11.40 -19.14 -14.65
C VAL A 166 -12.26 -18.45 -13.59
N ALA A 167 -12.04 -17.17 -13.36
CA ALA A 167 -12.83 -16.39 -12.44
C ALA A 167 -14.30 -16.53 -12.89
N THR A 168 -15.08 -17.29 -12.14
CA THR A 168 -16.53 -17.29 -12.29
C THR A 168 -16.99 -15.83 -12.15
N PRO A 169 -17.81 -15.32 -13.08
CA PRO A 169 -18.32 -13.97 -12.96
C PRO A 169 -19.08 -13.86 -11.64
N VAL A 170 -18.53 -13.08 -10.72
CA VAL A 170 -19.21 -12.73 -9.48
C VAL A 170 -20.44 -11.93 -9.90
N MET A 171 -21.62 -12.53 -9.80
CA MET A 171 -22.87 -11.79 -9.97
C MET A 171 -22.86 -10.60 -9.02
N PRO A 172 -23.17 -9.38 -9.50
CA PRO A 172 -23.28 -8.23 -8.61
C PRO A 172 -24.33 -8.56 -7.53
N PRO A 173 -24.08 -8.16 -6.27
CA PRO A 173 -25.03 -8.40 -5.21
C PRO A 173 -26.38 -7.79 -5.60
N PRO A 174 -27.51 -8.44 -5.28
CA PRO A 174 -28.84 -7.90 -5.62
C PRO A 174 -28.98 -6.51 -5.04
N ALA A 175 -29.47 -5.58 -5.86
CA ALA A 175 -29.63 -4.17 -5.51
C ALA A 175 -30.33 -4.05 -4.15
N ALA A 176 -29.66 -3.43 -3.19
CA ALA A 176 -30.21 -3.22 -1.86
C ALA A 176 -31.53 -2.46 -1.98
N LYS A 177 -32.64 -3.07 -1.54
CA LYS A 177 -33.94 -2.43 -1.48
C LYS A 177 -33.79 -1.12 -0.70
N GLN A 178 -34.05 0.00 -1.37
CA GLN A 178 -34.02 1.32 -0.74
C GLN A 178 -35.00 1.33 0.44
N ARG A 179 -34.47 1.51 1.64
CA ARG A 179 -35.32 1.70 2.82
C ARG A 179 -36.14 2.99 2.62
N PRO A 180 -37.46 2.96 2.86
CA PRO A 180 -38.30 4.14 2.73
C PRO A 180 -37.77 5.24 3.66
N LYS A 181 -37.59 6.45 3.14
CA LYS A 181 -37.16 7.62 3.90
C LYS A 181 -38.16 7.87 5.03
N ARG A 182 -37.70 7.70 6.29
CA ARG A 182 -38.47 8.02 7.48
C ARG A 182 -38.89 9.47 7.40
N ARG A 183 -40.22 9.74 7.26
CA ARG A 183 -40.81 11.08 7.33
C ARG A 183 -40.37 11.72 8.66
N ARG A 184 -39.69 12.85 8.60
CA ARG A 184 -39.35 13.68 9.75
C ARG A 184 -40.67 14.10 10.42
N ARG A 185 -40.94 13.65 11.64
CA ARG A 185 -41.96 14.17 12.49
C ARG A 185 -41.61 15.64 12.76
N LYS A 186 -42.51 16.60 12.38
CA LYS A 186 -42.45 17.99 12.80
C LYS A 186 -42.45 18.03 14.32
N LYS A 187 -41.45 18.67 14.93
CA LYS A 187 -41.45 18.98 16.34
C LYS A 187 -42.47 20.07 16.60
N TYR A 188 -43.28 19.91 17.65
CA TYR A 188 -44.43 20.73 18.08
C TYR A 188 -44.01 22.04 18.79
N TYR A 189 -42.91 22.69 18.39
CA TYR A 189 -42.35 23.86 19.09
C TYR A 189 -41.93 25.01 18.14
N ASP A 190 -42.58 25.13 17.01
CA ASP A 190 -42.30 26.27 16.09
C ASP A 190 -43.46 27.29 16.01
N ASP A 191 -44.28 27.42 17.07
CA ASP A 191 -45.28 28.49 17.18
C ASP A 191 -45.34 29.00 18.63
N TRP A 192 -44.35 29.87 18.99
CA TRP A 192 -44.44 30.89 20.04
C TRP A 192 -43.42 31.98 19.77
#